data_20ad62e676b256a8f75ff07920d61cd1
#
_entry.id   20ad62e676b256a8f75ff07920d61cd1
#
_cell.length_a   1.000
_cell.length_b   1.000
_cell.length_c   1.000
_cell.angle_alpha   90.00
_cell.angle_beta   90.00
_cell.angle_gamma   90.00
#
_symmetry.space_group_name_H-M   'P 1'
#
loop_
_entity.id
_entity.type
_entity.pdbx_description
1 polymer ?
#
loop_
_entity_poly.entity_id
_entity_poly.type
_entity_poly.pdbx_seq_one_letter_code
_entity_poly.pdbx_strand_id
1 'polypeptide(L)'
;HVEVQNSNKVIVTMHRRENHYNLDEWFWHINELAKQYKNLEFIIPLHPNPNVQKNAHFLKNVNVIDPLDYGSFISLLASSSLVITDSGGLQEEASFFKKPCLVCRKTTERVEGLGNFSLICESPSHLPRAFLEARELKMLGEFPYGDGKAAEKIRDILLDLQWRKK
;
A
#
# COMPACT_ATOMS: atom_id res chain seq x y z
N HIS A 1 14.99 -15.04 10.31
CA HIS A 1 14.69 -15.38 8.91
C HIS A 1 13.18 -15.51 8.79
N VAL A 2 12.51 -14.48 8.30
CA VAL A 2 11.13 -14.61 7.83
C VAL A 2 11.25 -15.29 6.47
N GLU A 3 10.86 -16.56 6.40
CA GLU A 3 10.69 -17.24 5.11
C GLU A 3 9.71 -16.41 4.28
N VAL A 4 10.17 -15.92 3.14
CA VAL A 4 9.29 -15.32 2.12
C VAL A 4 8.44 -16.46 1.58
N GLN A 5 7.32 -16.73 2.27
CA GLN A 5 6.31 -17.62 1.71
C GLN A 5 5.90 -17.01 0.38
N ASN A 6 5.90 -17.84 -0.67
CA ASN A 6 5.34 -17.50 -1.99
C ASN A 6 3.83 -17.25 -1.83
N SER A 7 3.48 -16.11 -1.27
CA SER A 7 2.09 -15.72 -1.12
C SER A 7 1.52 -15.34 -2.49
N ASN A 8 0.31 -15.77 -2.75
CA ASN A 8 -0.45 -15.39 -3.94
C ASN A 8 -1.41 -14.21 -3.69
N LYS A 9 -1.35 -13.55 -2.50
CA LYS A 9 -2.29 -12.48 -2.12
C LYS A 9 -1.79 -11.13 -2.56
N VAL A 10 -2.67 -10.36 -3.20
CA VAL A 10 -2.50 -8.94 -3.52
C VAL A 10 -3.52 -8.14 -2.74
N ILE A 11 -3.05 -7.27 -1.84
CA ILE A 11 -3.96 -6.41 -1.07
C ILE A 11 -4.24 -5.14 -1.85
N VAL A 12 -5.50 -4.74 -1.85
CA VAL A 12 -5.95 -3.49 -2.46
C VAL A 12 -6.62 -2.62 -1.41
N THR A 13 -6.21 -1.35 -1.30
CA THR A 13 -6.95 -0.34 -0.53
C THR A 13 -7.05 0.94 -1.33
N MET A 14 -8.25 1.47 -1.48
CA MET A 14 -8.47 2.69 -2.25
C MET A 14 -9.65 3.46 -1.69
N HIS A 15 -9.38 4.63 -1.12
CA HIS A 15 -10.39 5.43 -0.41
C HIS A 15 -10.07 6.93 -0.35
N ARG A 16 -8.92 7.37 -0.89
CA ARG A 16 -8.53 8.79 -0.88
C ARG A 16 -9.47 9.63 -1.72
N ARG A 17 -9.80 10.84 -1.23
CA ARG A 17 -10.72 11.77 -1.91
C ARG A 17 -10.27 12.14 -3.31
N GLU A 18 -8.96 12.22 -3.53
CA GLU A 18 -8.36 12.53 -4.84
C GLU A 18 -8.69 11.49 -5.91
N ASN A 19 -8.99 10.25 -5.52
CA ASN A 19 -9.35 9.17 -6.45
C ASN A 19 -10.87 8.98 -6.62
N HIS A 20 -11.71 9.70 -5.83
CA HIS A 20 -13.16 9.47 -5.87
C HIS A 20 -13.80 9.79 -7.22
N TYR A 21 -13.19 10.68 -8.03
CA TYR A 21 -13.74 11.09 -9.33
C TYR A 21 -13.58 10.04 -10.43
N ASN A 22 -12.61 9.12 -10.28
CA ASN A 22 -12.32 8.06 -11.25
C ASN A 22 -12.12 6.69 -10.57
N LEU A 23 -12.78 6.48 -9.43
CA LEU A 23 -12.66 5.24 -8.66
C LEU A 23 -13.25 4.04 -9.42
N ASP A 24 -14.24 4.26 -10.26
CA ASP A 24 -14.80 3.29 -11.20
C ASP A 24 -13.75 2.76 -12.18
N GLU A 25 -12.92 3.63 -12.75
CA GLU A 25 -11.82 3.25 -13.64
C GLU A 25 -10.75 2.45 -12.87
N TRP A 26 -10.36 2.89 -11.65
CA TRP A 26 -9.43 2.15 -10.80
C TRP A 26 -9.95 0.74 -10.51
N PHE A 27 -11.19 0.61 -10.06
CA PHE A 27 -11.80 -0.67 -9.72
C PHE A 27 -11.97 -1.57 -10.95
N TRP A 28 -12.29 -0.98 -12.10
CA TRP A 28 -12.33 -1.72 -13.36
C TRP A 28 -10.97 -2.32 -13.71
N HIS A 29 -9.89 -1.55 -13.68
CA HIS A 29 -8.54 -2.03 -13.96
C HIS A 29 -8.05 -3.05 -12.94
N ILE A 30 -8.33 -2.88 -11.66
CA ILE A 30 -8.03 -3.85 -10.61
C ILE A 30 -8.76 -5.18 -10.88
N ASN A 31 -10.03 -5.10 -11.25
CA ASN A 31 -10.81 -6.29 -11.61
C ASN A 31 -10.26 -7.02 -12.86
N GLU A 32 -9.83 -6.28 -13.88
CA GLU A 32 -9.21 -6.90 -15.06
C GLU A 32 -7.86 -7.55 -14.74
N LEU A 33 -7.06 -6.97 -13.84
CA LEU A 33 -5.85 -7.63 -13.31
C LEU A 33 -6.20 -8.93 -12.58
N ALA A 34 -7.19 -8.92 -11.69
CA ALA A 34 -7.63 -10.11 -10.97
C ALA A 34 -8.13 -11.21 -11.91
N LYS A 35 -8.84 -10.83 -12.97
CA LYS A 35 -9.29 -11.74 -14.01
C LYS A 35 -8.15 -12.34 -14.84
N GLN A 36 -7.11 -11.53 -15.11
CA GLN A 36 -5.93 -11.96 -15.89
C GLN A 36 -5.01 -12.86 -15.07
N TYR A 37 -4.76 -12.53 -13.80
CA TYR A 37 -3.83 -13.24 -12.92
C TYR A 37 -4.56 -14.20 -11.97
N LYS A 38 -5.20 -15.25 -12.51
CA LYS A 38 -6.03 -16.21 -11.74
C LYS A 38 -5.27 -16.99 -10.65
N ASN A 39 -3.95 -17.00 -10.72
CA ASN A 39 -3.09 -17.57 -9.68
C ASN A 39 -2.86 -16.62 -8.51
N LEU A 40 -3.32 -15.37 -8.60
CA LEU A 40 -3.25 -14.37 -7.54
C LEU A 40 -4.65 -14.12 -6.97
N GLU A 41 -4.73 -13.96 -5.67
CA GLU A 41 -5.93 -13.58 -4.94
C GLU A 41 -5.88 -12.08 -4.62
N PHE A 42 -6.69 -11.28 -5.32
CA PHE A 42 -6.84 -9.87 -5.02
C PHE A 42 -7.87 -9.71 -3.90
N ILE A 43 -7.48 -9.08 -2.80
CA ILE A 43 -8.32 -8.89 -1.61
C ILE A 43 -8.45 -7.40 -1.34
N ILE A 44 -9.69 -6.92 -1.21
CA ILE A 44 -9.99 -5.53 -0.86
C ILE A 44 -10.89 -5.47 0.39
N PRO A 45 -10.35 -5.05 1.55
CA PRO A 45 -11.19 -4.59 2.66
C PRO A 45 -11.90 -3.30 2.23
N LEU A 46 -13.19 -3.40 1.95
CA LEU A 46 -13.93 -2.30 1.32
C LEU A 46 -14.25 -1.21 2.32
N HIS A 47 -13.69 -0.02 2.10
CA HIS A 47 -13.90 1.12 2.97
C HIS A 47 -15.40 1.52 3.03
N PRO A 48 -15.97 1.85 4.22
CA PRO A 48 -17.39 2.14 4.40
C PRO A 48 -17.87 3.45 3.78
N ASN A 49 -16.99 4.24 3.21
CA ASN A 49 -17.35 5.50 2.53
C ASN A 49 -18.32 5.22 1.36
N PRO A 50 -19.49 5.91 1.28
CA PRO A 50 -20.46 5.71 0.22
C PRO A 50 -19.90 5.87 -1.19
N ASN A 51 -18.92 6.76 -1.39
CA ASN A 51 -18.24 6.92 -2.68
C ASN A 51 -17.40 5.70 -3.08
N VAL A 52 -16.93 4.91 -2.12
CA VAL A 52 -16.23 3.66 -2.39
C VAL A 52 -17.24 2.54 -2.64
N GLN A 53 -18.24 2.42 -1.76
CA GLN A 53 -19.28 1.38 -1.79
C GLN A 53 -20.03 1.35 -3.13
N LYS A 54 -20.42 2.53 -3.67
CA LYS A 54 -21.17 2.62 -4.93
C LYS A 54 -20.43 2.02 -6.13
N ASN A 55 -19.08 1.95 -6.08
CA ASN A 55 -18.24 1.43 -7.15
C ASN A 55 -17.88 -0.06 -6.96
N ALA A 56 -18.27 -0.69 -5.86
CA ALA A 56 -17.92 -2.09 -5.55
C ALA A 56 -18.42 -3.08 -6.62
N HIS A 57 -19.45 -2.73 -7.37
CA HIS A 57 -20.00 -3.58 -8.43
C HIS A 57 -19.03 -3.84 -9.60
N PHE A 58 -17.94 -3.07 -9.73
CA PHE A 58 -16.86 -3.34 -10.70
C PHE A 58 -15.96 -4.51 -10.26
N LEU A 59 -15.90 -4.83 -8.96
CA LEU A 59 -14.95 -5.78 -8.36
C LEU A 59 -15.47 -7.24 -8.40
N LYS A 60 -15.77 -7.76 -9.60
CA LYS A 60 -16.38 -9.09 -9.77
C LYS A 60 -15.43 -10.27 -9.59
N ASN A 61 -14.13 -10.06 -9.83
CA ASN A 61 -13.08 -11.08 -9.72
C ASN A 61 -12.16 -10.83 -8.52
N VAL A 62 -12.51 -9.89 -7.65
CA VAL A 62 -11.77 -9.48 -6.46
C VAL A 62 -12.49 -10.01 -5.23
N ASN A 63 -11.76 -10.53 -4.26
CA ASN A 63 -12.30 -10.92 -2.97
C ASN A 63 -12.56 -9.66 -2.12
N VAL A 64 -13.80 -9.18 -2.15
CA VAL A 64 -14.26 -8.02 -1.38
C VAL A 64 -14.65 -8.51 0.01
N ILE A 65 -13.99 -7.97 1.03
CA ILE A 65 -14.25 -8.32 2.43
C ILE A 65 -14.66 -7.09 3.25
N ASP A 66 -15.22 -7.32 4.41
CA ASP A 66 -15.53 -6.25 5.36
C ASP A 66 -14.26 -5.56 5.85
N PRO A 67 -14.36 -4.29 6.30
CA PRO A 67 -13.24 -3.60 6.92
C PRO A 67 -12.66 -4.41 8.09
N LEU A 68 -11.33 -4.50 8.14
CA LEU A 68 -10.63 -5.22 9.19
C LEU A 68 -10.20 -4.26 10.31
N ASP A 69 -10.08 -4.77 11.53
CA ASP A 69 -9.32 -4.10 12.57
C ASP A 69 -7.82 -4.04 12.20
N TYR A 70 -7.07 -3.15 12.86
CA TYR A 70 -5.67 -2.91 12.51
C TYR A 70 -4.80 -4.17 12.62
N GLY A 71 -4.97 -4.98 13.67
CA GLY A 71 -4.17 -6.20 13.88
C GLY A 71 -4.41 -7.25 12.79
N SER A 72 -5.67 -7.48 12.44
CA SER A 72 -6.08 -8.38 11.36
C SER A 72 -5.58 -7.89 10.01
N PHE A 73 -5.64 -6.56 9.76
CA PHE A 73 -5.13 -5.97 8.53
C PHE A 73 -3.61 -6.13 8.40
N ILE A 74 -2.85 -5.85 9.46
CA ILE A 74 -1.38 -6.03 9.47
C ILE A 74 -0.98 -7.49 9.26
N SER A 75 -1.72 -8.43 9.82
CA SER A 75 -1.51 -9.87 9.61
C SER A 75 -1.74 -10.26 8.14
N LEU A 76 -2.79 -9.71 7.52
CA LEU A 76 -3.06 -9.89 6.10
C LEU A 76 -1.94 -9.29 5.25
N LEU A 77 -1.50 -8.06 5.56
CA LEU A 77 -0.40 -7.36 4.89
C LEU A 77 0.90 -8.17 4.96
N ALA A 78 1.28 -8.65 6.13
CA ALA A 78 2.48 -9.47 6.32
C ALA A 78 2.45 -10.75 5.47
N SER A 79 1.26 -11.31 5.24
CA SER A 79 1.06 -12.51 4.42
C SER A 79 0.88 -12.23 2.92
N SER A 80 0.90 -10.98 2.47
CA SER A 80 0.70 -10.64 1.05
C SER A 80 2.00 -10.74 0.24
N SER A 81 1.87 -10.72 -1.08
CA SER A 81 2.99 -10.64 -2.04
C SER A 81 3.16 -9.25 -2.62
N LEU A 82 2.10 -8.44 -2.67
CA LEU A 82 2.09 -7.09 -3.23
C LEU A 82 0.93 -6.28 -2.66
N VAL A 83 1.10 -4.97 -2.62
CA VAL A 83 0.07 -4.01 -2.16
C VAL A 83 -0.23 -3.00 -3.27
N ILE A 84 -1.50 -2.74 -3.52
CA ILE A 84 -2.00 -1.66 -4.38
C ILE A 84 -2.77 -0.69 -3.47
N THR A 85 -2.33 0.55 -3.33
CA THR A 85 -2.93 1.46 -2.35
C THR A 85 -2.83 2.93 -2.75
N ASP A 86 -3.72 3.74 -2.23
CA ASP A 86 -3.60 5.20 -2.24
C ASP A 86 -3.25 5.78 -0.85
N SER A 87 -2.97 4.93 0.14
CA SER A 87 -2.62 5.31 1.50
C SER A 87 -1.12 5.49 1.70
N GLY A 88 -0.69 6.67 2.20
CA GLY A 88 0.71 6.91 2.56
C GLY A 88 1.18 6.08 3.75
N GLY A 89 0.36 5.89 4.78
CA GLY A 89 0.72 5.03 5.91
C GLY A 89 0.95 3.59 5.50
N LEU A 90 0.10 3.07 4.61
CA LEU A 90 0.28 1.71 4.11
C LEU A 90 1.54 1.53 3.25
N GLN A 91 2.01 2.57 2.58
CA GLN A 91 3.29 2.58 1.89
C GLN A 91 4.46 2.32 2.87
N GLU A 92 4.41 2.94 4.07
CA GLU A 92 5.40 2.70 5.13
C GLU A 92 5.29 1.27 5.68
N GLU A 93 4.09 0.83 6.02
CA GLU A 93 3.83 -0.51 6.57
C GLU A 93 4.22 -1.62 5.59
N ALA A 94 3.87 -1.47 4.30
CA ALA A 94 4.28 -2.41 3.25
C ALA A 94 5.81 -2.51 3.13
N SER A 95 6.51 -1.38 3.19
CA SER A 95 7.99 -1.35 3.15
C SER A 95 8.60 -2.06 4.35
N PHE A 96 8.01 -1.92 5.55
CA PHE A 96 8.45 -2.62 6.76
C PHE A 96 8.39 -4.13 6.60
N PHE A 97 7.32 -4.65 6.00
CA PHE A 97 7.16 -6.08 5.71
C PHE A 97 7.86 -6.52 4.41
N LYS A 98 8.62 -5.63 3.77
CA LYS A 98 9.28 -5.89 2.48
C LYS A 98 8.28 -6.38 1.42
N LYS A 99 7.13 -5.71 1.35
CA LYS A 99 6.11 -5.97 0.34
C LYS A 99 6.16 -4.87 -0.72
N PRO A 100 6.33 -5.21 -2.00
CA PRO A 100 6.22 -4.23 -3.08
C PRO A 100 4.91 -3.46 -2.98
N CYS A 101 4.99 -2.13 -3.06
CA CYS A 101 3.84 -1.27 -2.92
C CYS A 101 3.62 -0.44 -4.19
N LEU A 102 2.45 -0.58 -4.80
CA LEU A 102 2.02 0.24 -5.92
C LEU A 102 1.13 1.36 -5.40
N VAL A 103 1.63 2.60 -5.45
CA VAL A 103 0.99 3.78 -4.90
C VAL A 103 0.14 4.46 -5.97
N CYS A 104 -1.17 4.31 -5.89
CA CYS A 104 -2.16 4.85 -6.84
C CYS A 104 -2.44 6.33 -6.57
N ARG A 105 -1.47 7.18 -6.86
CA ARG A 105 -1.50 8.63 -6.64
C ARG A 105 -0.63 9.34 -7.68
N LYS A 106 -0.88 10.64 -7.88
CA LYS A 106 -0.01 11.49 -8.72
C LYS A 106 1.32 11.79 -8.03
N THR A 107 1.30 11.94 -6.72
CA THR A 107 2.49 12.23 -5.90
C THR A 107 2.37 11.54 -4.55
N THR A 108 3.50 11.33 -3.88
CA THR A 108 3.54 10.85 -2.49
C THR A 108 4.53 11.69 -1.68
N GLU A 109 4.22 11.88 -0.42
CA GLU A 109 5.13 12.48 0.57
C GLU A 109 6.16 11.47 1.11
N ARG A 110 6.05 10.19 0.78
CA ARG A 110 6.96 9.10 1.21
C ARG A 110 7.93 8.77 0.08
N VAL A 111 8.77 9.72 -0.25
CA VAL A 111 9.70 9.63 -1.40
C VAL A 111 10.87 8.68 -1.17
N GLU A 112 11.24 8.44 0.09
CA GLU A 112 12.42 7.65 0.48
C GLU A 112 12.33 6.19 0.02
N GLY A 113 11.10 5.65 -0.09
CA GLY A 113 10.85 4.28 -0.53
C GLY A 113 10.69 4.11 -2.04
N LEU A 114 10.66 5.22 -2.81
CA LEU A 114 10.38 5.13 -4.25
C LEU A 114 11.53 4.45 -5.02
N GLY A 115 11.15 3.61 -5.98
CA GLY A 115 12.06 2.87 -6.83
C GLY A 115 12.59 1.57 -6.21
N ASN A 116 12.66 1.48 -4.87
CA ASN A 116 13.14 0.28 -4.18
C ASN A 116 12.01 -0.52 -3.49
N PHE A 117 11.08 0.18 -2.83
CA PHE A 117 10.00 -0.43 -2.03
C PHE A 117 8.63 -0.12 -2.63
N SER A 118 8.51 0.98 -3.35
CA SER A 118 7.26 1.41 -3.94
C SER A 118 7.44 2.05 -5.30
N LEU A 119 6.39 1.99 -6.12
CA LEU A 119 6.26 2.69 -7.40
C LEU A 119 4.98 3.52 -7.40
N ILE A 120 5.01 4.66 -8.09
CA ILE A 120 3.81 5.47 -8.30
C ILE A 120 3.08 5.00 -9.56
N CYS A 121 1.76 4.88 -9.46
CA CYS A 121 0.84 4.71 -10.56
C CYS A 121 -0.12 5.92 -10.59
N GLU A 122 0.13 6.86 -11.49
CA GLU A 122 -0.54 8.16 -11.51
C GLU A 122 -1.97 8.10 -12.05
N SER A 123 -2.29 7.08 -12.83
CA SER A 123 -3.61 6.93 -13.45
C SER A 123 -4.05 5.47 -13.58
N PRO A 124 -5.37 5.20 -13.62
CA PRO A 124 -5.89 3.85 -13.77
C PRO A 124 -5.35 3.12 -15.01
N SER A 125 -5.23 3.80 -16.13
CA SER A 125 -4.75 3.23 -17.41
C SER A 125 -3.30 2.72 -17.34
N HIS A 126 -2.48 3.24 -16.43
CA HIS A 126 -1.11 2.80 -16.22
C HIS A 126 -1.00 1.58 -15.29
N LEU A 127 -2.08 1.22 -14.59
CA LEU A 127 -2.08 0.19 -13.58
C LEU A 127 -1.56 -1.18 -14.09
N PRO A 128 -1.94 -1.69 -15.27
CA PRO A 128 -1.45 -2.98 -15.74
C PRO A 128 0.07 -3.03 -15.90
N ARG A 129 0.67 -1.97 -16.45
CA ARG A 129 2.12 -1.86 -16.61
C ARG A 129 2.82 -1.70 -15.27
N ALA A 130 2.36 -0.78 -14.44
CA ALA A 130 2.93 -0.49 -13.12
C ALA A 130 2.83 -1.73 -12.19
N PHE A 131 1.79 -2.55 -12.32
CA PHE A 131 1.66 -3.81 -11.59
C PHE A 131 2.78 -4.80 -11.94
N LEU A 132 3.12 -4.95 -13.21
CA LEU A 132 4.23 -5.79 -13.64
C LEU A 132 5.57 -5.28 -13.09
N GLU A 133 5.82 -3.98 -13.23
CA GLU A 133 7.04 -3.33 -12.72
C GLU A 133 7.15 -3.49 -11.19
N ALA A 134 6.06 -3.35 -10.45
CA ALA A 134 6.05 -3.51 -8.99
C ALA A 134 6.38 -4.95 -8.56
N ARG A 135 5.97 -5.96 -9.30
CA ARG A 135 6.31 -7.36 -9.03
C ARG A 135 7.78 -7.68 -9.17
N GLU A 136 8.51 -6.89 -9.95
CA GLU A 136 9.95 -7.05 -10.18
C GLU A 136 10.81 -6.26 -9.17
N LEU A 137 10.19 -5.50 -8.24
CA LEU A 137 10.92 -4.77 -7.22
C LEU A 137 11.68 -5.73 -6.31
N LYS A 138 12.99 -5.52 -6.21
CA LYS A 138 13.89 -6.42 -5.44
C LYS A 138 13.90 -6.14 -3.95
N MET A 139 13.23 -5.08 -3.48
CA MET A 139 13.15 -4.67 -2.07
C MET A 139 14.53 -4.61 -1.40
N LEU A 140 15.48 -4.00 -2.10
CA LEU A 140 16.87 -3.90 -1.66
C LEU A 140 17.06 -2.72 -0.71
N GLY A 141 17.95 -2.89 0.26
CA GLY A 141 18.34 -1.84 1.20
C GLY A 141 17.67 -1.95 2.57
N GLU A 142 17.97 -0.96 3.40
CA GLU A 142 17.40 -0.81 4.73
C GLU A 142 15.99 -0.22 4.66
N PHE A 143 15.21 -0.41 5.73
CA PHE A 143 13.87 0.18 5.84
C PHE A 143 13.96 1.72 5.76
N PRO A 144 13.28 2.35 4.77
CA PRO A 144 13.53 3.77 4.46
C PRO A 144 12.91 4.76 5.45
N TYR A 145 11.99 4.32 6.30
CA TYR A 145 11.20 5.20 7.18
C TYR A 145 11.65 5.14 8.65
N GLY A 146 12.91 4.71 8.90
CA GLY A 146 13.54 4.75 10.22
C GLY A 146 13.45 3.44 11.01
N ASP A 147 13.91 3.51 12.26
CA ASP A 147 14.14 2.36 13.14
C ASP A 147 13.09 2.21 14.27
N GLY A 148 12.00 2.96 14.21
CA GLY A 148 10.96 2.99 15.25
C GLY A 148 11.30 3.83 16.48
N LYS A 149 12.49 4.46 16.54
CA LYS A 149 12.98 5.23 17.69
C LYS A 149 12.79 6.74 17.56
N ALA A 150 11.90 7.19 16.70
CA ALA A 150 11.67 8.63 16.46
C ALA A 150 11.32 9.39 17.73
N ALA A 151 10.47 8.83 18.60
CA ALA A 151 10.08 9.46 19.87
C ALA A 151 11.26 9.64 20.81
N GLU A 152 12.15 8.65 20.91
CA GLU A 152 13.38 8.74 21.73
C GLU A 152 14.32 9.83 21.20
N LYS A 153 14.55 9.86 19.91
CA LYS A 153 15.39 10.87 19.24
C LYS A 153 14.85 12.28 19.43
N ILE A 154 13.52 12.47 19.29
CA ILE A 154 12.87 13.76 19.52
C ILE A 154 13.03 14.20 20.98
N ARG A 155 12.78 13.31 21.93
CA ARG A 155 12.98 13.59 23.36
C ARG A 155 14.40 14.06 23.62
N ASP A 156 15.40 13.36 23.13
CA ASP A 156 16.81 13.66 23.40
C ASP A 156 17.21 15.02 22.80
N ILE A 157 16.73 15.34 21.60
CA ILE A 157 16.91 16.67 20.98
C ILE A 157 16.27 17.78 21.84
N LEU A 158 15.04 17.56 22.30
CA LEU A 158 14.33 18.56 23.11
C LEU A 158 15.03 18.79 24.45
N LEU A 159 15.54 17.75 25.09
CA LEU A 159 16.32 17.88 26.33
C LEU A 159 17.62 18.66 26.08
N ASP A 160 18.36 18.37 25.03
CA ASP A 160 19.60 19.10 24.68
C ASP A 160 19.32 20.59 24.42
N LEU A 161 18.23 20.91 23.73
CA LEU A 161 17.82 22.28 23.47
C LEU A 161 17.45 23.06 24.75
N GLN A 162 16.91 22.39 25.79
CA GLN A 162 16.62 23.03 27.09
C GLN A 162 17.91 23.36 27.84
N TRP A 163 18.95 22.55 27.76
CA TRP A 163 20.26 22.82 28.40
C TRP A 163 21.03 23.96 27.74
N ARG A 164 20.89 24.18 26.44
CA ARG A 164 21.58 25.26 25.70
C ARG A 164 20.97 26.64 25.96
N LYS A 165 19.82 26.76 26.63
CA LYS A 165 19.17 28.05 26.98
C LYS A 165 19.47 28.53 28.40
N LYS A 166 20.33 27.83 29.13
CA LYS A 166 20.88 28.23 30.44
C LYS A 166 22.33 28.66 30.29
#